data_ef01fabe3f827abfc8da872d717ef671
#
_entry.id   ef01fabe3f827abfc8da872d717ef671
#
_cell.length_a   1.000
_cell.length_b   1.000
_cell.length_c   1.000
_cell.angle_alpha   90.00
_cell.angle_beta   90.00
_cell.angle_gamma   90.00
#
_symmetry.space_group_name_H-M   'P 1'
#
loop_
_entity.id
_entity.type
_entity.pdbx_description
1 polymer ?
#
loop_
_entity_poly.entity_id
_entity_poly.type
_entity_poly.pdbx_seq_one_letter_code
_entity_poly.pdbx_strand_id
1 'polypeptide(L)'
;MKFHCRAGRQVAGRSSRLSPLAALLLCAVLAGCATGPNANPKDPLEPFNRSMFEFNDALDHAVLKPVATAYKEVTPDLLRRGVGNFFNNIEDVWSFVNNVLQLKGEGAANSLMRVSVNTFFGLGGILDVASEMKIERHPEDFGQTLGRWGVGAGPYVVLPFFGPSTLRDTVALPVDKTVGDPVTKIEDIPVRNTLWTLRLVDNRAQVLKAGDLLEEIALDKYTFFRDSHLQRRRNAVFDGNPPEEEPEAEPEQ
;
A
#
# COMPACT_ATOMS: atom_id res chain seq x y z
N MET A 1 -31.38 44.86 -36.10
CA MET A 1 -30.57 43.74 -35.56
C MET A 1 -30.28 44.03 -34.09
N LYS A 2 -30.98 43.36 -33.15
CA LYS A 2 -30.79 43.56 -31.70
C LYS A 2 -30.06 42.34 -31.16
N PHE A 3 -28.80 42.50 -30.71
CA PHE A 3 -28.03 41.48 -30.02
C PHE A 3 -28.43 41.43 -28.55
N HIS A 4 -29.00 40.29 -28.11
CA HIS A 4 -29.24 40.00 -26.70
C HIS A 4 -28.01 39.37 -26.10
N CYS A 5 -27.38 40.09 -25.18
CA CYS A 5 -26.29 39.57 -24.34
C CYS A 5 -26.90 38.68 -23.24
N ARG A 6 -26.64 37.38 -23.28
CA ARG A 6 -27.03 36.43 -22.24
C ARG A 6 -25.98 36.42 -21.13
N ALA A 7 -26.36 36.96 -19.99
CA ALA A 7 -25.52 36.94 -18.78
C ALA A 7 -25.34 35.51 -18.28
N GLY A 8 -24.11 35.03 -18.27
CA GLY A 8 -23.71 33.73 -17.69
C GLY A 8 -23.82 33.77 -16.16
N ARG A 9 -24.66 32.91 -15.62
CA ARG A 9 -24.85 32.71 -14.18
C ARG A 9 -23.64 31.89 -13.65
N GLN A 10 -22.74 32.58 -12.99
CA GLN A 10 -21.66 31.90 -12.25
C GLN A 10 -22.25 31.13 -11.07
N VAL A 11 -22.15 29.80 -11.12
CA VAL A 11 -22.44 28.94 -9.97
C VAL A 11 -21.23 29.00 -9.05
N ALA A 12 -21.35 29.78 -7.97
CA ALA A 12 -20.35 29.81 -6.91
C ALA A 12 -20.30 28.43 -6.22
N GLY A 13 -19.25 27.67 -6.49
CA GLY A 13 -18.94 26.44 -5.78
C GLY A 13 -18.71 26.74 -4.30
N ARG A 14 -19.66 26.31 -3.47
CA ARG A 14 -19.59 26.39 -2.02
C ARG A 14 -18.57 25.35 -1.54
N SER A 15 -17.29 25.73 -1.45
CA SER A 15 -16.28 24.90 -0.76
C SER A 15 -16.71 24.83 0.71
N SER A 16 -17.19 23.68 1.14
CA SER A 16 -17.45 23.36 2.56
C SER A 16 -16.11 23.28 3.27
N ARG A 17 -15.61 24.44 3.73
CA ARG A 17 -14.48 24.45 4.66
C ARG A 17 -15.00 23.87 5.97
N LEU A 18 -14.53 22.67 6.33
CA LEU A 18 -14.70 22.13 7.67
C LEU A 18 -14.30 23.23 8.65
N SER A 19 -15.20 23.59 9.54
CA SER A 19 -14.90 24.62 10.54
C SER A 19 -13.72 24.15 11.39
N PRO A 20 -12.78 25.03 11.77
CA PRO A 20 -11.65 24.66 12.63
C PRO A 20 -12.11 24.01 13.95
N LEU A 21 -13.33 24.33 14.41
CA LEU A 21 -13.98 23.69 15.54
C LEU A 21 -14.27 22.20 15.27
N ALA A 22 -14.73 21.85 14.08
CA ALA A 22 -15.01 20.45 13.73
C ALA A 22 -13.70 19.63 13.63
N ALA A 23 -12.63 20.23 13.11
CA ALA A 23 -11.31 19.62 13.09
C ALA A 23 -10.75 19.45 14.53
N LEU A 24 -10.92 20.45 15.40
CA LEU A 24 -10.49 20.39 16.80
C LEU A 24 -11.27 19.34 17.60
N LEU A 25 -12.58 19.23 17.37
CA LEU A 25 -13.43 18.20 17.98
C LEU A 25 -13.04 16.80 17.52
N LEU A 26 -12.73 16.64 16.23
CA LEU A 26 -12.26 15.36 15.68
C LEU A 26 -10.91 14.95 16.28
N CYS A 27 -9.97 15.91 16.42
CA CYS A 27 -8.69 15.66 17.10
C CYS A 27 -8.86 15.34 18.58
N ALA A 28 -9.80 15.98 19.30
CA ALA A 28 -10.07 15.72 20.72
C ALA A 28 -10.70 14.33 20.94
N VAL A 29 -11.58 13.89 20.05
CA VAL A 29 -12.18 12.54 20.10
C VAL A 29 -11.13 11.46 19.83
N LEU A 30 -10.21 11.70 18.88
CA LEU A 30 -9.10 10.78 18.59
C LEU A 30 -8.08 10.70 19.73
N ALA A 31 -7.83 11.82 20.44
CA ALA A 31 -6.94 11.84 21.60
C ALA A 31 -7.50 11.09 22.82
N GLY A 32 -8.82 11.07 23.00
CA GLY A 32 -9.48 10.39 24.12
C GLY A 32 -9.45 8.86 24.06
N CYS A 33 -9.25 8.26 22.89
CA CYS A 33 -9.16 6.80 22.72
C CYS A 33 -7.75 6.22 22.93
N ALA A 34 -6.73 7.06 23.05
CA ALA A 34 -5.32 6.64 23.08
C ALA A 34 -4.73 6.40 24.47
N THR A 35 -5.49 6.61 25.54
CA THR A 35 -4.97 6.60 26.91
C THR A 35 -5.63 5.52 27.78
N GLY A 36 -5.12 4.30 27.70
CA GLY A 36 -5.39 3.24 28.68
C GLY A 36 -4.08 2.81 29.36
N PRO A 37 -4.12 2.30 30.60
CA PRO A 37 -2.92 1.85 31.33
C PRO A 37 -2.16 0.69 30.65
N ASN A 38 -2.75 0.07 29.64
CA ASN A 38 -2.17 -1.01 28.84
C ASN A 38 -2.06 -0.64 27.34
N ALA A 39 -2.06 0.66 26.99
CA ALA A 39 -1.97 1.08 25.60
C ALA A 39 -0.59 0.72 25.02
N ASN A 40 -0.58 -0.01 23.89
CA ASN A 40 0.65 -0.29 23.16
C ASN A 40 1.19 0.99 22.52
N PRO A 41 2.40 1.46 22.84
CA PRO A 41 2.97 2.69 22.27
C PRO A 41 3.05 2.67 20.73
N LYS A 42 3.20 1.49 20.12
CA LYS A 42 3.25 1.31 18.67
C LYS A 42 1.84 1.34 18.04
N ASP A 43 0.79 1.17 18.84
CA ASP A 43 -0.61 1.10 18.38
C ASP A 43 -1.57 1.86 19.29
N PRO A 44 -1.42 3.18 19.41
CA PRO A 44 -2.29 4.00 20.26
C PRO A 44 -3.74 4.06 19.77
N LEU A 45 -4.01 3.65 18.54
CA LEU A 45 -5.34 3.63 17.92
C LEU A 45 -5.93 2.20 17.84
N GLU A 46 -5.47 1.27 18.67
CA GLU A 46 -5.85 -0.15 18.61
C GLU A 46 -7.37 -0.39 18.51
N PRO A 47 -8.27 0.26 19.31
CA PRO A 47 -9.71 0.02 19.16
C PRO A 47 -10.25 0.39 17.78
N PHE A 48 -9.80 1.50 17.20
CA PHE A 48 -10.14 1.89 15.84
C PHE A 48 -9.55 0.92 14.82
N ASN A 49 -8.29 0.58 14.97
CA ASN A 49 -7.56 -0.29 14.06
C ASN A 49 -8.16 -1.70 14.02
N ARG A 50 -8.57 -2.25 15.16
CA ARG A 50 -9.28 -3.54 15.23
C ARG A 50 -10.61 -3.49 14.47
N SER A 51 -11.41 -2.44 14.67
CA SER A 51 -12.68 -2.29 13.95
C SER A 51 -12.49 -2.19 12.44
N MET A 52 -11.46 -1.46 11.99
CA MET A 52 -11.13 -1.36 10.56
C MET A 52 -10.56 -2.66 10.02
N PHE A 53 -9.78 -3.39 10.81
CA PHE A 53 -9.27 -4.71 10.45
C PHE A 53 -10.43 -5.70 10.26
N GLU A 54 -11.36 -5.77 11.20
CA GLU A 54 -12.57 -6.61 11.11
C GLU A 54 -13.42 -6.26 9.90
N PHE A 55 -13.58 -4.98 9.59
CA PHE A 55 -14.28 -4.52 8.38
C PHE A 55 -13.57 -5.03 7.11
N ASN A 56 -12.25 -4.87 7.02
CA ASN A 56 -11.47 -5.33 5.88
C ASN A 56 -11.48 -6.86 5.75
N ASP A 57 -11.37 -7.58 6.87
CA ASP A 57 -11.43 -9.05 6.93
C ASP A 57 -12.80 -9.57 6.48
N ALA A 58 -13.88 -8.96 6.95
CA ALA A 58 -15.24 -9.29 6.52
C ALA A 58 -15.44 -9.06 5.02
N LEU A 59 -14.91 -7.95 4.48
CA LEU A 59 -14.97 -7.66 3.05
C LEU A 59 -14.13 -8.65 2.22
N ASP A 60 -12.95 -9.02 2.70
CA ASP A 60 -12.11 -10.04 2.06
C ASP A 60 -12.85 -11.37 1.98
N HIS A 61 -13.39 -11.84 3.10
CA HIS A 61 -14.12 -13.11 3.16
C HIS A 61 -15.39 -13.11 2.30
N ALA A 62 -16.14 -12.01 2.29
CA ALA A 62 -17.41 -11.92 1.56
C ALA A 62 -17.22 -11.76 0.05
N VAL A 63 -16.17 -11.08 -0.40
CA VAL A 63 -16.02 -10.69 -1.80
C VAL A 63 -14.66 -11.08 -2.37
N LEU A 64 -13.55 -10.62 -1.79
CA LEU A 64 -12.26 -10.70 -2.44
C LEU A 64 -11.71 -12.13 -2.46
N LYS A 65 -11.81 -12.85 -1.35
CA LYS A 65 -11.36 -14.27 -1.23
C LYS A 65 -12.13 -15.19 -2.19
N PRO A 66 -13.47 -15.17 -2.28
CA PRO A 66 -14.22 -15.97 -3.28
C PRO A 66 -13.84 -15.63 -4.73
N VAL A 67 -13.74 -14.34 -5.07
CA VAL A 67 -13.36 -13.92 -6.43
C VAL A 67 -11.93 -14.35 -6.76
N ALA A 68 -10.98 -14.18 -5.84
CA ALA A 68 -9.59 -14.60 -6.02
C ALA A 68 -9.46 -16.14 -6.15
N THR A 69 -10.29 -16.89 -5.41
CA THR A 69 -10.35 -18.36 -5.52
C THR A 69 -10.85 -18.77 -6.90
N ALA A 70 -11.98 -18.21 -7.35
CA ALA A 70 -12.52 -18.49 -8.68
C ALA A 70 -11.51 -18.10 -9.78
N TYR A 71 -10.87 -16.93 -9.69
CA TYR A 71 -9.82 -16.52 -10.61
C TYR A 71 -8.68 -17.54 -10.66
N LYS A 72 -8.23 -18.04 -9.51
CA LYS A 72 -7.15 -19.03 -9.40
C LYS A 72 -7.54 -20.38 -10.01
N GLU A 73 -8.79 -20.79 -9.89
CA GLU A 73 -9.30 -22.05 -10.41
C GLU A 73 -9.49 -22.03 -11.94
N VAL A 74 -10.00 -20.92 -12.48
CA VAL A 74 -10.29 -20.83 -13.92
C VAL A 74 -9.12 -20.35 -14.77
N THR A 75 -8.13 -19.66 -14.15
CA THR A 75 -7.00 -19.08 -14.89
C THR A 75 -5.77 -19.97 -14.78
N PRO A 76 -5.20 -20.45 -15.90
CA PRO A 76 -3.99 -21.24 -15.90
C PRO A 76 -2.81 -20.52 -15.23
N ASP A 77 -1.94 -21.28 -14.57
CA ASP A 77 -0.78 -20.77 -13.82
C ASP A 77 0.12 -19.84 -14.65
N LEU A 78 0.32 -20.18 -15.92
CA LEU A 78 1.15 -19.39 -16.83
C LEU A 78 0.57 -17.98 -17.04
N LEU A 79 -0.76 -17.88 -17.21
CA LEU A 79 -1.42 -16.59 -17.40
C LEU A 79 -1.39 -15.75 -16.10
N ARG A 80 -1.60 -16.37 -14.94
CA ARG A 80 -1.51 -15.67 -13.66
C ARG A 80 -0.09 -15.14 -13.40
N ARG A 81 0.93 -15.96 -13.70
CA ARG A 81 2.33 -15.48 -13.63
C ARG A 81 2.56 -14.30 -14.56
N GLY A 82 2.05 -14.36 -15.78
CA GLY A 82 2.16 -13.25 -16.73
C GLY A 82 1.49 -11.96 -16.23
N VAL A 83 0.31 -12.07 -15.61
CA VAL A 83 -0.39 -10.93 -14.99
C VAL A 83 0.44 -10.35 -13.85
N GLY A 84 0.90 -11.19 -12.91
CA GLY A 84 1.74 -10.75 -11.80
C GLY A 84 3.03 -10.09 -12.27
N ASN A 85 3.73 -10.70 -13.24
CA ASN A 85 4.97 -10.15 -13.80
C ASN A 85 4.75 -8.79 -14.47
N PHE A 86 3.65 -8.63 -15.21
CA PHE A 86 3.30 -7.37 -15.84
C PHE A 86 3.13 -6.25 -14.80
N PHE A 87 2.37 -6.49 -13.73
CA PHE A 87 2.21 -5.49 -12.68
C PHE A 87 3.49 -5.24 -11.89
N ASN A 88 4.28 -6.28 -11.63
CA ASN A 88 5.59 -6.16 -11.01
C ASN A 88 6.55 -5.30 -11.85
N ASN A 89 6.54 -5.46 -13.17
CA ASN A 89 7.36 -4.64 -14.08
C ASN A 89 6.94 -3.16 -14.04
N ILE A 90 5.64 -2.88 -13.90
CA ILE A 90 5.13 -1.52 -13.68
C ILE A 90 5.63 -0.95 -12.34
N GLU A 91 5.58 -1.74 -11.28
CA GLU A 91 6.04 -1.35 -9.94
C GLU A 91 7.56 -1.14 -9.90
N ASP A 92 8.33 -1.90 -10.66
CA ASP A 92 9.80 -1.75 -10.76
C ASP A 92 10.20 -0.38 -11.33
N VAL A 93 9.36 0.27 -12.16
CA VAL A 93 9.57 1.66 -12.62
C VAL A 93 9.53 2.63 -11.43
N TRP A 94 8.55 2.48 -10.55
CA TRP A 94 8.43 3.32 -9.35
C TRP A 94 9.51 3.00 -8.32
N SER A 95 9.86 1.71 -8.19
CA SER A 95 10.98 1.27 -7.36
C SER A 95 12.30 1.89 -7.83
N PHE A 96 12.55 1.98 -9.13
CA PHE A 96 13.71 2.70 -9.67
C PHE A 96 13.76 4.15 -9.18
N VAL A 97 12.66 4.89 -9.31
CA VAL A 97 12.59 6.29 -8.86
C VAL A 97 12.90 6.41 -7.37
N ASN A 98 12.29 5.56 -6.55
CA ASN A 98 12.50 5.59 -5.10
C ASN A 98 13.93 5.17 -4.71
N ASN A 99 14.52 4.16 -5.37
CA ASN A 99 15.93 3.79 -5.17
C ASN A 99 16.87 4.98 -5.48
N VAL A 100 16.60 5.73 -6.57
CA VAL A 100 17.36 6.95 -6.89
C VAL A 100 17.18 8.02 -5.79
N LEU A 101 15.96 8.27 -5.33
CA LEU A 101 15.67 9.23 -4.27
C LEU A 101 16.33 8.85 -2.93
N GLN A 102 16.53 7.56 -2.69
CA GLN A 102 17.21 7.02 -1.52
C GLN A 102 18.73 6.91 -1.69
N LEU A 103 19.27 7.26 -2.85
CA LEU A 103 20.70 7.14 -3.23
C LEU A 103 21.21 5.68 -3.18
N LYS A 104 20.32 4.71 -3.43
CA LYS A 104 20.63 3.27 -3.51
C LYS A 104 21.04 2.92 -4.95
N GLY A 105 22.32 3.09 -5.27
CA GLY A 105 22.83 2.92 -6.65
C GLY A 105 22.62 1.52 -7.22
N GLU A 106 22.85 0.47 -6.43
CA GLU A 106 22.65 -0.92 -6.83
C GLU A 106 21.15 -1.22 -7.06
N GLY A 107 20.28 -0.85 -6.12
CA GLY A 107 18.83 -1.05 -6.26
C GLY A 107 18.28 -0.29 -7.47
N ALA A 108 18.75 0.93 -7.71
CA ALA A 108 18.38 1.72 -8.89
C ALA A 108 18.84 1.04 -10.21
N ALA A 109 20.07 0.58 -10.26
CA ALA A 109 20.62 -0.11 -11.43
C ALA A 109 19.84 -1.41 -11.71
N ASN A 110 19.62 -2.22 -10.70
CA ASN A 110 18.86 -3.47 -10.80
C ASN A 110 17.41 -3.22 -11.26
N SER A 111 16.70 -2.25 -10.66
CA SER A 111 15.33 -1.89 -11.05
C SER A 111 15.27 -1.41 -12.51
N LEU A 112 16.21 -0.57 -12.96
CA LEU A 112 16.29 -0.12 -14.35
C LEU A 112 16.57 -1.27 -15.31
N MET A 113 17.51 -2.16 -14.96
CA MET A 113 17.81 -3.34 -15.76
C MET A 113 16.62 -4.26 -15.85
N ARG A 114 15.92 -4.54 -14.75
CA ARG A 114 14.70 -5.36 -14.72
C ARG A 114 13.63 -4.81 -15.66
N VAL A 115 13.28 -3.52 -15.50
CA VAL A 115 12.31 -2.85 -16.37
C VAL A 115 12.72 -2.97 -17.85
N SER A 116 13.99 -2.71 -18.18
CA SER A 116 14.49 -2.77 -19.55
C SER A 116 14.41 -4.20 -20.10
N VAL A 117 14.98 -5.18 -19.40
CA VAL A 117 15.02 -6.58 -19.84
C VAL A 117 13.61 -7.15 -19.97
N ASN A 118 12.75 -6.97 -18.96
CA ASN A 118 11.40 -7.50 -18.97
C ASN A 118 10.50 -6.82 -20.00
N THR A 119 10.72 -5.53 -20.28
CA THR A 119 9.96 -4.82 -21.31
C THR A 119 10.37 -5.27 -22.72
N PHE A 120 11.68 -5.31 -23.02
CA PHE A 120 12.16 -5.62 -24.38
C PHE A 120 12.16 -7.11 -24.69
N PHE A 121 12.61 -7.95 -23.76
CA PHE A 121 12.73 -9.40 -23.97
C PHE A 121 11.61 -10.19 -23.32
N GLY A 122 10.87 -9.59 -22.34
CA GLY A 122 9.78 -10.20 -21.60
C GLY A 122 8.38 -9.86 -22.12
N LEU A 123 8.23 -9.43 -23.39
CA LEU A 123 6.93 -9.08 -23.98
C LEU A 123 6.17 -8.02 -23.19
N GLY A 124 6.83 -6.89 -22.87
CA GLY A 124 6.23 -5.82 -22.07
C GLY A 124 6.10 -6.15 -20.57
N GLY A 125 6.88 -7.09 -20.06
CA GLY A 125 6.88 -7.48 -18.66
C GLY A 125 6.01 -8.70 -18.33
N ILE A 126 5.40 -9.36 -19.32
CA ILE A 126 4.63 -10.60 -19.08
C ILE A 126 5.55 -11.75 -18.67
N LEU A 127 6.76 -11.80 -19.23
CA LEU A 127 7.79 -12.77 -18.84
C LEU A 127 8.84 -12.08 -17.96
N ASP A 128 9.17 -12.66 -16.83
CA ASP A 128 10.22 -12.16 -15.94
C ASP A 128 11.59 -12.74 -16.33
N VAL A 129 12.12 -12.24 -17.44
CA VAL A 129 13.45 -12.62 -17.95
C VAL A 129 14.55 -12.14 -17.02
N ALA A 130 14.36 -11.01 -16.36
CA ALA A 130 15.33 -10.45 -15.44
C ALA A 130 15.63 -11.38 -14.25
N SER A 131 14.61 -12.06 -13.72
CA SER A 131 14.81 -13.07 -12.65
C SER A 131 15.61 -14.28 -13.13
N GLU A 132 15.40 -14.74 -14.36
CA GLU A 132 16.22 -15.80 -14.98
C GLU A 132 17.70 -15.36 -15.13
N MET A 133 17.94 -14.07 -15.35
CA MET A 133 19.26 -13.47 -15.35
C MET A 133 19.83 -13.19 -13.94
N LYS A 134 19.12 -13.58 -12.88
CA LYS A 134 19.49 -13.34 -11.47
C LYS A 134 19.65 -11.86 -11.12
N ILE A 135 18.90 -10.99 -11.78
CA ILE A 135 18.83 -9.56 -11.40
C ILE A 135 17.83 -9.44 -10.26
N GLU A 136 18.32 -9.07 -9.07
CA GLU A 136 17.51 -8.98 -7.88
C GLU A 136 16.46 -7.86 -7.97
N ARG A 137 15.29 -8.10 -7.35
CA ARG A 137 14.22 -7.13 -7.26
C ARG A 137 14.34 -6.36 -5.96
N HIS A 138 14.38 -5.02 -6.04
CA HIS A 138 14.43 -4.10 -4.91
C HIS A 138 13.15 -3.24 -4.90
N PRO A 139 12.04 -3.76 -4.35
CA PRO A 139 10.76 -3.04 -4.35
C PRO A 139 10.81 -1.89 -3.35
N GLU A 140 10.60 -0.68 -3.83
CA GLU A 140 10.62 0.54 -3.05
C GLU A 140 9.38 1.38 -3.30
N ASP A 141 8.94 2.07 -2.25
CA ASP A 141 7.84 3.02 -2.29
C ASP A 141 8.22 4.35 -1.63
N PHE A 142 7.36 5.35 -1.77
CA PHE A 142 7.65 6.68 -1.24
C PHE A 142 7.64 6.73 0.30
N GLY A 143 6.87 5.85 0.96
CA GLY A 143 6.91 5.70 2.42
C GLY A 143 8.27 5.22 2.91
N GLN A 144 8.92 4.29 2.20
CA GLN A 144 10.30 3.85 2.48
C GLN A 144 11.29 4.99 2.23
N THR A 145 11.10 5.75 1.15
CA THR A 145 11.92 6.94 0.86
C THR A 145 11.86 7.97 1.98
N LEU A 146 10.66 8.28 2.48
CA LEU A 146 10.51 9.16 3.65
C LEU A 146 11.20 8.57 4.88
N GLY A 147 11.08 7.27 5.11
CA GLY A 147 11.75 6.58 6.21
C GLY A 147 13.28 6.69 6.10
N ARG A 148 13.82 6.49 4.91
CA ARG A 148 15.26 6.65 4.64
C ARG A 148 15.75 8.08 4.86
N TRP A 149 14.89 9.07 4.62
CA TRP A 149 15.17 10.49 4.89
C TRP A 149 15.01 10.85 6.38
N GLY A 150 14.71 9.90 7.25
CA GLY A 150 14.61 10.10 8.70
C GLY A 150 13.21 10.39 9.22
N VAL A 151 12.17 10.31 8.38
CA VAL A 151 10.78 10.44 8.85
C VAL A 151 10.39 9.16 9.59
N GLY A 152 10.08 9.27 10.88
CA GLY A 152 9.62 8.15 11.70
C GLY A 152 8.31 7.54 11.16
N ALA A 153 8.09 6.25 11.41
CA ALA A 153 6.88 5.56 10.96
C ALA A 153 5.59 6.18 11.54
N GLY A 154 5.67 6.72 12.76
CA GLY A 154 4.50 7.18 13.51
C GLY A 154 3.60 6.03 13.95
N PRO A 155 2.40 6.34 14.46
CA PRO A 155 1.43 5.34 14.89
C PRO A 155 1.05 4.35 13.78
N TYR A 156 0.77 3.12 14.19
CA TYR A 156 0.14 2.12 13.32
C TYR A 156 -1.31 2.53 13.02
N VAL A 157 -1.75 2.36 11.79
CA VAL A 157 -3.11 2.70 11.33
C VAL A 157 -3.59 1.63 10.36
N VAL A 158 -4.82 1.14 10.54
CA VAL A 158 -5.48 0.29 9.55
C VAL A 158 -6.40 1.14 8.70
N LEU A 159 -6.12 1.17 7.39
CA LEU A 159 -6.91 1.93 6.43
C LEU A 159 -8.05 1.07 5.88
N PRO A 160 -9.29 1.63 5.76
CA PRO A 160 -10.37 0.91 5.10
C PRO A 160 -9.96 0.61 3.64
N PHE A 161 -10.20 -0.60 3.19
CA PHE A 161 -9.85 -1.17 1.87
C PHE A 161 -8.34 -1.34 1.59
N PHE A 162 -7.46 -0.58 2.23
CA PHE A 162 -6.00 -0.64 1.99
C PHE A 162 -5.25 -1.50 3.02
N GLY A 163 -5.86 -1.76 4.18
CA GLY A 163 -5.29 -2.61 5.22
C GLY A 163 -4.22 -1.93 6.09
N PRO A 164 -3.27 -2.70 6.61
CA PRO A 164 -2.22 -2.22 7.51
C PRO A 164 -1.35 -1.12 6.92
N SER A 165 -1.08 -0.07 7.70
CA SER A 165 -0.25 1.08 7.34
C SER A 165 0.39 1.70 8.58
N THR A 166 1.22 2.72 8.37
CA THR A 166 1.68 3.65 9.41
C THR A 166 1.28 5.07 9.05
N LEU A 167 1.37 6.01 9.97
CA LEU A 167 1.04 7.41 9.67
C LEU A 167 1.89 7.94 8.51
N ARG A 168 3.22 7.66 8.51
CA ARG A 168 4.13 8.03 7.43
C ARG A 168 3.68 7.45 6.09
N ASP A 169 3.43 6.13 6.06
CA ASP A 169 3.08 5.42 4.84
C ASP A 169 1.69 5.83 4.33
N THR A 170 0.77 6.17 5.24
CA THR A 170 -0.55 6.73 4.89
C THR A 170 -0.42 8.08 4.19
N VAL A 171 0.49 8.95 4.66
CA VAL A 171 0.75 10.25 4.01
C VAL A 171 1.46 10.06 2.67
N ALA A 172 2.31 9.05 2.53
CA ALA A 172 3.00 8.71 1.29
C ALA A 172 2.07 8.07 0.24
N LEU A 173 1.04 7.35 0.66
CA LEU A 173 0.15 6.58 -0.20
C LEU A 173 -0.45 7.37 -1.39
N PRO A 174 -0.92 8.62 -1.24
CA PRO A 174 -1.37 9.42 -2.37
C PRO A 174 -0.29 9.62 -3.44
N VAL A 175 0.97 9.79 -3.06
CA VAL A 175 2.09 9.96 -4.00
C VAL A 175 2.32 8.64 -4.75
N ASP A 176 2.40 7.51 -4.04
CA ASP A 176 2.55 6.19 -4.66
C ASP A 176 1.41 5.90 -5.64
N LYS A 177 0.18 6.25 -5.30
CA LYS A 177 -0.99 5.99 -6.14
C LYS A 177 -1.15 6.97 -7.30
N THR A 178 -0.83 8.26 -7.11
CA THR A 178 -1.07 9.26 -8.17
C THR A 178 0.15 9.47 -9.06
N VAL A 179 1.36 9.37 -8.52
CA VAL A 179 2.62 9.56 -9.26
C VAL A 179 3.22 8.22 -9.66
N GLY A 180 3.29 7.30 -8.70
CA GLY A 180 3.98 6.01 -8.85
C GLY A 180 3.22 4.96 -9.65
N ASP A 181 1.88 5.05 -9.73
CA ASP A 181 1.07 4.06 -10.43
C ASP A 181 0.54 4.58 -11.78
N PRO A 182 1.16 4.21 -12.90
CA PRO A 182 0.71 4.66 -14.22
C PRO A 182 -0.68 4.15 -14.60
N VAL A 183 -1.18 3.08 -13.98
CA VAL A 183 -2.53 2.57 -14.22
C VAL A 183 -3.58 3.62 -13.85
N THR A 184 -3.33 4.40 -12.80
CA THR A 184 -4.26 5.47 -12.36
C THR A 184 -4.37 6.63 -13.36
N LYS A 185 -3.42 6.76 -14.28
CA LYS A 185 -3.37 7.82 -15.30
C LYS A 185 -4.07 7.44 -16.61
N ILE A 186 -4.56 6.21 -16.72
CA ILE A 186 -5.31 5.77 -17.91
C ILE A 186 -6.65 6.51 -17.95
N GLU A 187 -6.88 7.26 -19.04
CA GLU A 187 -8.08 8.08 -19.23
C GLU A 187 -9.34 7.23 -19.44
N ASP A 188 -9.19 6.09 -20.12
CA ASP A 188 -10.30 5.15 -20.31
C ASP A 188 -10.68 4.49 -18.98
N ILE A 189 -11.82 4.90 -18.42
CA ILE A 189 -12.28 4.47 -17.11
C ILE A 189 -12.52 2.95 -17.05
N PRO A 190 -13.20 2.31 -18.01
CA PRO A 190 -13.34 0.85 -18.07
C PRO A 190 -12.00 0.11 -18.03
N VAL A 191 -11.04 0.50 -18.86
CA VAL A 191 -9.71 -0.12 -18.92
C VAL A 191 -8.97 0.05 -17.58
N ARG A 192 -8.93 1.27 -17.07
CA ARG A 192 -8.29 1.56 -15.77
C ARG A 192 -8.86 0.72 -14.64
N ASN A 193 -10.19 0.68 -14.52
CA ASN A 193 -10.86 -0.05 -13.46
C ASN A 193 -10.66 -1.56 -13.60
N THR A 194 -10.67 -2.08 -14.83
CA THR A 194 -10.39 -3.50 -15.12
C THR A 194 -8.98 -3.89 -14.71
N LEU A 195 -7.97 -3.10 -15.07
CA LEU A 195 -6.58 -3.36 -14.70
C LEU A 195 -6.39 -3.27 -13.17
N TRP A 196 -7.00 -2.28 -12.53
CA TRP A 196 -6.93 -2.13 -11.08
C TRP A 196 -7.58 -3.33 -10.35
N THR A 197 -8.77 -3.75 -10.80
CA THR A 197 -9.48 -4.90 -10.23
C THR A 197 -8.70 -6.19 -10.48
N LEU A 198 -8.16 -6.39 -11.68
CA LEU A 198 -7.35 -7.56 -12.02
C LEU A 198 -6.12 -7.65 -11.11
N ARG A 199 -5.39 -6.54 -10.93
CA ARG A 199 -4.24 -6.50 -10.02
C ARG A 199 -4.64 -6.84 -8.57
N LEU A 200 -5.74 -6.29 -8.08
CA LEU A 200 -6.24 -6.57 -6.74
C LEU A 200 -6.56 -8.07 -6.55
N VAL A 201 -7.28 -8.65 -7.50
CA VAL A 201 -7.68 -10.07 -7.48
C VAL A 201 -6.46 -10.98 -7.61
N ASP A 202 -5.53 -10.67 -8.52
CA ASP A 202 -4.31 -11.46 -8.72
C ASP A 202 -3.41 -11.44 -7.48
N ASN A 203 -3.18 -10.26 -6.89
CA ASN A 203 -2.42 -10.12 -5.65
C ASN A 203 -3.04 -10.96 -4.51
N ARG A 204 -4.38 -10.95 -4.38
CA ARG A 204 -5.05 -11.78 -3.36
C ARG A 204 -4.94 -13.27 -3.68
N ALA A 205 -5.05 -13.67 -4.94
CA ALA A 205 -4.92 -15.05 -5.37
C ALA A 205 -3.53 -15.64 -5.08
N GLN A 206 -2.48 -14.83 -5.15
CA GLN A 206 -1.11 -15.24 -4.83
C GLN A 206 -0.92 -15.59 -3.35
N VAL A 207 -1.65 -14.92 -2.44
CA VAL A 207 -1.51 -15.09 -0.99
C VAL A 207 -2.60 -15.94 -0.34
N LEU A 208 -3.52 -16.56 -1.12
CA LEU A 208 -4.62 -17.37 -0.57
C LEU A 208 -4.14 -18.46 0.39
N LYS A 209 -3.15 -19.28 -0.02
CA LYS A 209 -2.63 -20.37 0.82
C LYS A 209 -1.98 -19.86 2.12
N ALA A 210 -1.26 -18.75 2.04
CA ALA A 210 -0.66 -18.14 3.23
C ALA A 210 -1.73 -17.57 4.17
N GLY A 211 -2.78 -16.95 3.60
CA GLY A 211 -3.92 -16.48 4.36
C GLY A 211 -4.66 -17.60 5.10
N ASP A 212 -4.97 -18.70 4.41
CA ASP A 212 -5.64 -19.85 5.00
C ASP A 212 -4.81 -20.46 6.15
N LEU A 213 -3.49 -20.59 5.97
CA LEU A 213 -2.61 -21.07 7.02
C LEU A 213 -2.59 -20.14 8.23
N LEU A 214 -2.57 -18.82 8.00
CA LEU A 214 -2.61 -17.83 9.08
C LEU A 214 -3.93 -17.87 9.85
N GLU A 215 -5.04 -18.10 9.17
CA GLU A 215 -6.34 -18.29 9.81
C GLU A 215 -6.37 -19.49 10.75
N GLU A 216 -5.61 -20.55 10.44
CA GLU A 216 -5.54 -21.74 11.25
C GLU A 216 -4.65 -21.61 12.49
N ILE A 217 -3.52 -20.86 12.39
CA ILE A 217 -2.50 -20.83 13.43
C ILE A 217 -2.52 -19.57 14.31
N ALA A 218 -3.09 -18.45 13.85
CA ALA A 218 -3.06 -17.20 14.59
C ALA A 218 -4.13 -17.14 15.69
N LEU A 219 -3.71 -17.04 16.96
CA LEU A 219 -4.60 -16.83 18.11
C LEU A 219 -5.31 -15.47 18.04
N ASP A 220 -4.58 -14.41 17.69
CA ASP A 220 -5.09 -13.06 17.41
C ASP A 220 -4.56 -12.59 16.07
N LYS A 221 -5.41 -12.70 15.05
CA LYS A 221 -5.06 -12.26 13.69
C LYS A 221 -4.62 -10.80 13.63
N TYR A 222 -5.34 -9.92 14.33
CA TYR A 222 -5.04 -8.50 14.31
C TYR A 222 -3.61 -8.22 14.78
N THR A 223 -3.26 -8.70 15.96
CA THR A 223 -1.92 -8.53 16.55
C THR A 223 -0.84 -9.11 15.64
N PHE A 224 -1.07 -10.30 15.09
CA PHE A 224 -0.15 -10.93 14.15
C PHE A 224 0.09 -10.07 12.89
N PHE A 225 -0.98 -9.57 12.27
CA PHE A 225 -0.87 -8.72 11.06
C PHE A 225 -0.19 -7.39 11.37
N ARG A 226 -0.52 -6.76 12.52
CA ARG A 226 0.11 -5.53 12.97
C ARG A 226 1.63 -5.71 13.12
N ASP A 227 2.04 -6.68 13.91
CA ASP A 227 3.46 -6.87 14.24
C ASP A 227 4.27 -7.31 13.02
N SER A 228 3.72 -8.22 12.22
CA SER A 228 4.32 -8.63 10.94
C SER A 228 4.46 -7.45 9.96
N HIS A 229 3.45 -6.57 9.89
CA HIS A 229 3.51 -5.37 9.04
C HIS A 229 4.61 -4.41 9.53
N LEU A 230 4.62 -4.08 10.81
CA LEU A 230 5.60 -3.15 11.38
C LEU A 230 7.03 -3.67 11.21
N GLN A 231 7.27 -4.96 11.48
CA GLN A 231 8.57 -5.59 11.29
C GLN A 231 9.00 -5.58 9.83
N ARG A 232 8.11 -5.97 8.91
CA ARG A 232 8.41 -5.96 7.47
C ARG A 232 8.70 -4.56 6.96
N ARG A 233 7.92 -3.55 7.39
CA ARG A 233 8.14 -2.15 6.99
C ARG A 233 9.47 -1.61 7.52
N ARG A 234 9.82 -1.94 8.75
CA ARG A 234 11.10 -1.56 9.31
C ARG A 234 12.26 -2.19 8.52
N ASN A 235 12.19 -3.49 8.27
CA ASN A 235 13.18 -4.19 7.46
C ASN A 235 13.30 -3.59 6.05
N ALA A 236 12.19 -3.22 5.42
CA ALA A 236 12.19 -2.63 4.08
C ALA A 236 12.89 -1.26 4.05
N VAL A 237 12.66 -0.38 5.04
CA VAL A 237 13.32 0.94 5.13
C VAL A 237 14.84 0.82 5.27
N PHE A 238 15.31 -0.23 5.96
CA PHE A 238 16.74 -0.46 6.26
C PHE A 238 17.37 -1.59 5.44
N ASP A 239 16.75 -2.01 4.34
CA ASP A 239 17.28 -3.06 3.45
C ASP A 239 17.67 -4.37 4.17
N GLY A 240 16.85 -4.77 5.15
CA GLY A 240 17.08 -5.97 5.95
C GLY A 240 18.05 -5.81 7.13
N ASN A 241 18.64 -4.63 7.30
CA ASN A 241 19.58 -4.33 8.39
C ASN A 241 19.05 -3.20 9.30
N PRO A 242 17.89 -3.36 9.97
CA PRO A 242 17.39 -2.34 10.87
C PRO A 242 18.32 -2.17 12.08
N PRO A 243 18.51 -0.95 12.60
CA PRO A 243 19.21 -0.71 13.85
C PRO A 243 18.61 -1.56 14.98
N GLU A 244 19.41 -1.96 15.95
CA GLU A 244 18.88 -2.62 17.15
C GLU A 244 17.87 -1.70 17.84
N GLU A 245 16.73 -2.25 18.26
CA GLU A 245 15.79 -1.49 19.09
C GLU A 245 16.43 -1.34 20.48
N GLU A 246 16.54 -0.10 20.96
CA GLU A 246 16.86 0.10 22.36
C GLU A 246 15.81 -0.61 23.21
N PRO A 247 16.19 -1.40 24.23
CA PRO A 247 15.24 -2.05 25.10
C PRO A 247 14.27 -1.00 25.63
N GLU A 248 12.97 -1.23 25.45
CA GLU A 248 11.95 -0.35 26.07
C GLU A 248 12.27 -0.30 27.57
N ALA A 249 12.49 0.90 28.10
CA ALA A 249 12.73 1.07 29.53
C ALA A 249 11.57 0.43 30.29
N GLU A 250 11.85 -0.60 31.08
CA GLU A 250 10.83 -1.20 31.93
C GLU A 250 10.20 -0.08 32.76
N PRO A 251 8.86 -0.01 32.87
CA PRO A 251 8.24 0.99 33.71
C PRO A 251 8.74 0.82 35.14
N GLU A 252 9.41 1.84 35.68
CA GLU A 252 9.83 1.86 37.07
C GLU A 252 8.60 1.56 37.96
N GLN A 253 8.69 0.47 38.71
CA GLN A 253 7.62 -0.01 39.61
C GLN A 253 7.48 0.90 40.82
#